data_263dfae4702066602e6fe17cc72ae981
#
_entry.id   263dfae4702066602e6fe17cc72ae981
#
_cell.length_a   1.000
_cell.length_b   1.000
_cell.length_c   1.000
_cell.angle_alpha   90.00
_cell.angle_beta   90.00
_cell.angle_gamma   90.00
#
_symmetry.space_group_name_H-M   'P 1'
#
loop_
_entity.id
_entity.type
_entity.pdbx_description
1 polymer ?
#
loop_
_entity_poly.entity_id
_entity_poly.type
_entity_poly.pdbx_seq_one_letter_code
_entity_poly.pdbx_strand_id
1 'polypeptide(L)'
;MIIPTRDDAEVIERARREPSAFAELFDRHAPALHRYVTRRLGDSLADDVVAGTFLVAFRKVRRYDTAQRDARPWLYGIAAT
;
A
#
# COMPACT_ATOMS: atom_id res chain seq x y z
N MET A 1 2.45 27.20 -7.27
CA MET A 1 2.74 26.68 -5.92
C MET A 1 2.60 25.17 -5.92
N ILE A 2 3.59 24.48 -5.36
CA ILE A 2 3.54 23.05 -5.26
C ILE A 2 2.84 22.69 -3.96
N ILE A 3 1.77 21.93 -4.05
CA ILE A 3 1.08 21.41 -2.88
C ILE A 3 1.81 20.15 -2.46
N PRO A 4 2.35 20.08 -1.24
CA PRO A 4 3.05 18.87 -0.80
C PRO A 4 2.10 17.68 -0.86
N THR A 5 2.56 16.60 -1.47
CA THR A 5 1.83 15.35 -1.42
C THR A 5 1.92 14.80 -0.01
N ARG A 6 0.80 14.33 0.54
CA ARG A 6 0.84 13.65 1.85
C ARG A 6 1.74 12.44 1.75
N ASP A 7 2.54 12.22 2.78
CA ASP A 7 3.31 10.98 2.82
C ASP A 7 2.40 9.81 3.19
N ASP A 8 2.93 8.60 3.04
CA ASP A 8 2.15 7.39 3.29
C ASP A 8 1.66 7.30 4.72
N ALA A 9 2.47 7.72 5.68
CA ALA A 9 2.08 7.67 7.08
C ALA A 9 0.85 8.53 7.35
N GLU A 10 0.77 9.71 6.75
CA GLU A 10 -0.39 10.60 6.90
C GLU A 10 -1.64 9.98 6.29
N VAL A 11 -1.50 9.33 5.13
CA VAL A 11 -2.62 8.65 4.49
C VAL A 11 -3.11 7.50 5.35
N ILE A 12 -2.20 6.70 5.89
CA ILE A 12 -2.55 5.57 6.75
C ILE A 12 -3.23 6.05 8.02
N GLU A 13 -2.71 7.10 8.63
CA GLU A 13 -3.31 7.65 9.84
C GLU A 13 -4.74 8.13 9.59
N ARG A 14 -4.96 8.80 8.46
CA ARG A 14 -6.28 9.22 8.07
C ARG A 14 -7.20 8.02 7.80
N ALA A 15 -6.68 6.97 7.19
CA ALA A 15 -7.46 5.77 6.89
C ALA A 15 -7.98 5.07 8.14
N ARG A 16 -7.32 5.27 9.28
CA ARG A 16 -7.79 4.73 10.56
C ARG A 16 -9.13 5.31 10.97
N ARG A 17 -9.41 6.55 10.59
CA ARG A 17 -10.66 7.25 10.89
C ARG A 17 -11.63 7.23 9.72
N GLU A 18 -11.10 7.31 8.51
CA GLU A 18 -11.87 7.35 7.27
C GLU A 18 -11.36 6.22 6.37
N PRO A 19 -11.96 5.03 6.46
CA PRO A 19 -11.45 3.89 5.68
C PRO A 19 -11.32 4.15 4.19
N SER A 20 -12.19 4.99 3.62
CA SER A 20 -12.12 5.34 2.19
C SER A 20 -10.81 6.04 1.81
N ALA A 21 -10.13 6.66 2.78
CA ALA A 21 -8.86 7.31 2.51
C ALA A 21 -7.77 6.31 2.10
N PHE A 22 -7.94 5.04 2.43
CA PHE A 22 -6.99 4.00 2.05
C PHE A 22 -6.84 3.88 0.53
N ALA A 23 -7.88 4.28 -0.22
CA ALA A 23 -7.81 4.24 -1.68
C ALA A 23 -6.65 5.07 -2.23
N GLU A 24 -6.28 6.16 -1.55
CA GLU A 24 -5.14 6.97 -1.97
C GLU A 24 -3.84 6.17 -1.90
N LEU A 25 -3.67 5.35 -0.88
CA LEU A 25 -2.49 4.49 -0.75
C LEU A 25 -2.45 3.44 -1.86
N PHE A 26 -3.61 2.86 -2.17
CA PHE A 26 -3.74 1.91 -3.26
C PHE A 26 -3.36 2.56 -4.59
N ASP A 27 -3.95 3.72 -4.91
CA ASP A 27 -3.68 4.40 -6.16
C ASP A 27 -2.21 4.75 -6.32
N ARG A 28 -1.56 5.10 -5.21
CA ARG A 28 -0.15 5.49 -5.22
C ARG A 28 0.79 4.32 -5.47
N HIS A 29 0.50 3.17 -4.89
CA HIS A 29 1.47 2.06 -4.85
C HIS A 29 1.09 0.83 -5.67
N ALA A 30 -0.17 0.65 -6.04
CA ALA A 30 -0.58 -0.56 -6.75
C ALA A 30 0.13 -0.73 -8.10
N PRO A 31 0.32 0.32 -8.92
CA PRO A 31 1.01 0.13 -10.20
C PRO A 31 2.43 -0.41 -10.05
N ALA A 32 3.21 0.15 -9.11
CA ALA A 32 4.59 -0.28 -8.91
C ALA A 32 4.64 -1.69 -8.32
N LEU A 33 3.76 -1.97 -7.36
CA LEU A 33 3.70 -3.30 -6.77
C LEU A 33 3.29 -4.34 -7.80
N HIS A 34 2.33 -4.01 -8.66
CA HIS A 34 1.90 -4.90 -9.74
C HIS A 34 3.06 -5.25 -10.66
N ARG A 35 3.85 -4.25 -11.08
CA ARG A 35 5.02 -4.50 -11.92
C ARG A 35 6.02 -5.41 -11.22
N TYR A 36 6.25 -5.18 -9.93
CA TYR A 36 7.17 -5.98 -9.16
C TYR A 36 6.73 -7.45 -9.09
N VAL A 37 5.44 -7.66 -8.77
CA VAL A 37 4.89 -9.01 -8.64
C VAL A 37 4.87 -9.72 -9.99
N THR A 38 4.52 -9.01 -11.06
CA THR A 38 4.51 -9.57 -12.42
C THR A 38 5.88 -10.12 -12.80
N ARG A 39 6.95 -9.39 -12.49
CA ARG A 39 8.29 -9.86 -12.79
C ARG A 39 8.67 -11.12 -12.02
N ARG A 40 8.13 -11.29 -10.83
CA ARG A 40 8.49 -12.43 -9.99
C ARG A 40 7.62 -13.64 -10.21
N LEU A 41 6.33 -13.44 -10.43
CA LEU A 41 5.35 -14.52 -10.42
C LEU A 41 4.57 -14.64 -11.73
N GLY A 42 4.73 -13.70 -12.66
CA GLY A 42 3.99 -13.69 -13.91
C GLY A 42 2.65 -12.99 -13.80
N ASP A 43 2.05 -12.72 -14.95
CA ASP A 43 0.83 -11.93 -15.06
C ASP A 43 -0.37 -12.58 -14.37
N SER A 44 -0.46 -13.90 -14.44
CA SER A 44 -1.65 -14.59 -13.97
C SER A 44 -1.85 -14.50 -12.46
N LEU A 45 -0.77 -14.31 -11.70
CA LEU A 45 -0.85 -14.21 -10.25
C LEU A 45 -0.79 -12.78 -9.73
N ALA A 46 -0.37 -11.82 -10.58
CA ALA A 46 -0.09 -10.47 -10.12
C ALA A 46 -1.31 -9.78 -9.53
N ASP A 47 -2.45 -9.88 -10.20
CA ASP A 47 -3.67 -9.20 -9.72
C ASP A 47 -4.10 -9.73 -8.35
N ASP A 48 -4.06 -11.04 -8.17
CA ASP A 48 -4.46 -11.65 -6.91
C ASP A 48 -3.50 -11.28 -5.77
N VAL A 49 -2.21 -11.29 -6.05
CA VAL A 49 -1.21 -10.95 -5.04
C VAL A 49 -1.31 -9.48 -4.64
N VAL A 50 -1.50 -8.59 -5.62
CA VAL A 50 -1.65 -7.16 -5.33
C VAL A 50 -2.93 -6.92 -4.52
N ALA A 51 -4.06 -7.51 -4.94
CA ALA A 51 -5.31 -7.35 -4.22
C ALA A 51 -5.20 -7.89 -2.79
N GLY A 52 -4.59 -9.06 -2.62
CA GLY A 52 -4.39 -9.65 -1.30
C GLY A 52 -3.49 -8.82 -0.41
N THR A 53 -2.43 -8.24 -0.99
CA THR A 53 -1.51 -7.38 -0.25
C THR A 53 -2.22 -6.17 0.33
N PHE A 54 -3.02 -5.48 -0.49
CA PHE A 54 -3.74 -4.30 -0.02
C PHE A 54 -4.86 -4.66 0.95
N LEU A 55 -5.48 -5.81 0.80
CA LEU A 55 -6.46 -6.27 1.78
C LEU A 55 -5.84 -6.49 3.15
N VAL A 56 -4.69 -7.15 3.20
CA VAL A 56 -3.95 -7.35 4.45
C VAL A 56 -3.51 -6.02 5.03
N ALA A 57 -2.97 -5.13 4.19
CA ALA A 57 -2.55 -3.80 4.63
C ALA A 57 -3.71 -3.02 5.22
N PHE A 58 -4.86 -3.05 4.57
CA PHE A 58 -6.07 -2.37 5.06
C PHE A 58 -6.45 -2.85 6.46
N ARG A 59 -6.38 -4.15 6.68
CA ARG A 59 -6.70 -4.74 7.99
C ARG A 59 -5.70 -4.37 9.07
N LYS A 60 -4.48 -3.99 8.67
CA LYS A 60 -3.38 -3.73 9.60
C LYS A 60 -3.03 -2.26 9.75
N VAL A 61 -3.86 -1.35 9.23
CA VAL A 61 -3.53 0.09 9.28
C VAL A 61 -3.34 0.59 10.71
N ARG A 62 -4.02 0.01 11.68
CA ARG A 62 -3.88 0.43 13.08
C ARG A 62 -2.57 0.01 13.69
N ARG A 63 -1.92 -1.00 13.12
CA ARG A 63 -0.63 -1.51 13.61
C ARG A 63 0.56 -0.89 12.90
N TYR A 64 0.31 -0.14 11.84
CA TYR A 64 1.39 0.48 11.09
C TYR A 64 2.09 1.51 11.95
N ASP A 65 3.44 1.47 11.93
CA ASP A 65 4.25 2.45 12.63
C ASP A 65 4.35 3.72 11.80
N THR A 66 3.64 4.77 12.22
CA THR A 66 3.58 6.03 11.47
C THR A 66 4.88 6.82 11.51
N ALA A 67 5.87 6.40 12.27
CA ALA A 67 7.22 6.95 12.16
C ALA A 67 7.86 6.57 10.81
N GLN A 68 7.39 5.48 10.20
CA GLN A 68 7.80 5.08 8.85
C GLN A 68 6.99 5.88 7.84
N ARG A 69 7.61 6.88 7.22
CA ARG A 69 6.89 7.80 6.33
C ARG A 69 6.60 7.19 4.96
N ASP A 70 7.36 6.18 4.53
CA ASP A 70 7.20 5.49 3.26
C ASP A 70 6.72 4.07 3.53
N ALA A 71 5.54 3.72 3.02
CA ALA A 71 4.93 2.42 3.27
C ALA A 71 5.42 1.31 2.32
N ARG A 72 6.28 1.63 1.35
CA ARG A 72 6.72 0.61 0.39
C ARG A 72 7.37 -0.61 1.03
N PRO A 73 8.31 -0.46 1.97
CA PRO A 73 8.89 -1.65 2.60
C PRO A 73 7.85 -2.54 3.26
N TRP A 74 6.87 -1.92 3.89
CA TRP A 74 5.79 -2.64 4.56
C TRP A 74 4.91 -3.39 3.56
N LEU A 75 4.48 -2.70 2.48
CA LEU A 75 3.64 -3.31 1.46
C LEU A 75 4.37 -4.46 0.76
N TYR A 76 5.63 -4.24 0.40
CA TYR A 76 6.42 -5.28 -0.27
C TYR A 76 6.70 -6.46 0.65
N GLY A 77 6.87 -6.20 1.95
CA GLY A 77 7.00 -7.25 2.94
C GLY A 77 5.75 -8.12 3.04
N ILE A 78 4.57 -7.51 2.97
CA ILE A 78 3.31 -8.26 2.95
C ILE A 78 3.23 -9.11 1.69
N ALA A 79 3.56 -8.53 0.54
CA ALA A 79 3.48 -9.24 -0.74
C ALA A 79 4.43 -10.44 -0.79
N ALA A 80 5.54 -10.38 -0.06
CA ALA A 80 6.55 -11.44 -0.06
C ALA A 80 6.19 -12.62 0.83
N THR A 81 5.18 -12.50 1.67
CA THR A 81 4.72 -13.62 2.49
C THR A 81 3.61 -14.43 1.78
#